data_aec914eee1b0493b0be743594a64dbac
#
_entry.id   aec914eee1b0493b0be743594a64dbac
#
_cell.length_a   1.000
_cell.length_b   1.000
_cell.length_c   1.000
_cell.angle_alpha   90.00
_cell.angle_beta   90.00
_cell.angle_gamma   90.00
#
_symmetry.space_group_name_H-M   'P 1'
#
loop_
_entity.id
_entity.type
_entity.pdbx_description
1 polymer ?
#
loop_
_entity_poly.entity_id
_entity_poly.type
_entity_poly.pdbx_seq_one_letter_code
_entity_poly.pdbx_strand_id
1 'polypeptide(L)'
;MSIYTLHRQVRQLDKTFCGNGGKYSTGDVLFSGQGKRIVLHTPIAEGGEGSVFTVHLPSETTLVAKLYHPAQRMRWREQKLRLICSRPIRSPCVAWPRAMLYDELRRFVGVLIPRVDGVPLGAFTSHAELLKKQFPLWTRYDLIKLCLHLAESVHTLHRHGVILGDLHPGNVIVSDNDSVCWVDVDSMQIEDYPCTVGTERFRAPELHGNYGGFLRTCSHDAYALSVLLFMTLTLGLSPFSRQGEEGDMRESARKGEPPYAFASYKPPAGIYPPDTPGRYVWSYLPRKLRDDLGHNLTCVQRRDLRPRVMPGYLARCLQQYLRIWNRVVGGIIPCIGIFCTTVPAHPPVCWRR
;
A
#
# COMPACT_ATOMS: atom_id res chain seq x y z
N MET A 1 23.06 -22.10 -7.19
CA MET A 1 21.77 -22.82 -7.31
C MET A 1 20.75 -21.82 -7.85
N SER A 2 20.36 -22.02 -9.09
CA SER A 2 19.37 -21.17 -9.78
C SER A 2 18.02 -21.33 -9.07
N ILE A 3 17.52 -20.24 -8.48
CA ILE A 3 16.14 -20.18 -8.02
C ILE A 3 15.30 -20.14 -9.29
N TYR A 4 14.73 -21.26 -9.63
CA TYR A 4 13.74 -21.38 -10.71
C TYR A 4 12.60 -20.42 -10.41
N THR A 5 12.63 -19.28 -11.07
CA THR A 5 11.44 -18.47 -11.28
C THR A 5 10.57 -19.32 -12.20
N LEU A 6 9.66 -20.09 -11.63
CA LEU A 6 8.56 -20.68 -12.39
C LEU A 6 7.87 -19.51 -13.07
N HIS A 7 8.14 -19.31 -14.37
CA HIS A 7 7.37 -18.41 -15.21
C HIS A 7 5.95 -18.96 -15.29
N ARG A 8 5.13 -18.65 -14.28
CA ARG A 8 3.69 -18.89 -14.39
C ARG A 8 3.21 -18.07 -15.58
N GLN A 9 2.60 -18.75 -16.54
CA GLN A 9 2.00 -18.06 -17.67
C GLN A 9 0.90 -17.14 -17.15
N VAL A 10 0.90 -15.91 -17.66
CA VAL A 10 -0.19 -14.97 -17.41
C VAL A 10 -1.45 -15.52 -18.06
N ARG A 11 -2.54 -15.55 -17.32
CA ARG A 11 -3.84 -15.94 -17.87
C ARG A 11 -4.26 -14.96 -18.95
N GLN A 12 -4.63 -15.48 -20.11
CA GLN A 12 -5.28 -14.66 -21.13
C GLN A 12 -6.62 -14.16 -20.58
N LEU A 13 -6.75 -12.83 -20.48
CA LEU A 13 -7.94 -12.20 -19.90
C LEU A 13 -9.09 -12.21 -20.91
N ASP A 14 -10.16 -12.91 -20.57
CA ASP A 14 -11.41 -12.90 -21.34
C ASP A 14 -12.12 -11.55 -21.16
N LYS A 15 -12.02 -10.70 -22.17
CA LYS A 15 -12.59 -9.35 -22.21
C LYS A 15 -14.06 -9.29 -22.64
N THR A 16 -14.74 -10.43 -22.70
CA THR A 16 -16.17 -10.48 -23.00
C THR A 16 -16.95 -9.79 -21.89
N PHE A 17 -17.91 -8.95 -22.27
CA PHE A 17 -18.78 -8.26 -21.32
C PHE A 17 -19.78 -9.23 -20.69
N CYS A 18 -19.98 -9.11 -19.37
CA CYS A 18 -20.97 -9.89 -18.64
C CYS A 18 -22.42 -9.33 -18.73
N GLY A 19 -22.66 -8.41 -19.65
CA GLY A 19 -23.98 -7.82 -19.93
C GLY A 19 -24.07 -6.30 -19.78
N ASN A 20 -25.02 -5.70 -20.52
CA ASN A 20 -25.27 -4.26 -20.57
C ASN A 20 -26.26 -3.84 -19.47
N GLY A 21 -25.92 -4.01 -18.20
CA GLY A 21 -26.70 -3.41 -17.10
C GLY A 21 -26.43 -1.90 -17.00
N GLY A 22 -27.45 -1.12 -16.64
CA GLY A 22 -27.35 0.32 -16.40
C GLY A 22 -26.46 0.69 -15.19
N LYS A 23 -26.42 1.97 -14.87
CA LYS A 23 -25.96 2.45 -13.54
C LYS A 23 -26.98 2.08 -12.48
N TYR A 24 -26.51 1.84 -11.27
CA TYR A 24 -27.36 1.53 -10.12
C TYR A 24 -27.54 2.76 -9.24
N SER A 25 -28.67 2.78 -8.54
CA SER A 25 -29.10 3.89 -7.67
C SER A 25 -29.58 3.36 -6.32
N THR A 26 -29.80 4.26 -5.39
CA THR A 26 -30.46 3.97 -4.10
C THR A 26 -31.82 3.31 -4.32
N GLY A 27 -32.09 2.24 -3.61
CA GLY A 27 -33.32 1.45 -3.71
C GLY A 27 -33.23 0.25 -4.66
N ASP A 28 -32.24 0.20 -5.55
CA ASP A 28 -32.07 -0.94 -6.45
C ASP A 28 -31.77 -2.23 -5.67
N VAL A 29 -32.27 -3.34 -6.21
CA VAL A 29 -32.16 -4.67 -5.62
C VAL A 29 -31.15 -5.49 -6.38
N LEU A 30 -30.21 -6.06 -5.65
CA LEU A 30 -29.22 -7.00 -6.15
C LEU A 30 -29.30 -8.33 -5.40
N PHE A 31 -28.59 -9.33 -5.90
CA PHE A 31 -28.58 -10.65 -5.30
C PHE A 31 -27.14 -11.13 -5.09
N SER A 32 -26.86 -11.74 -3.94
CA SER A 32 -25.59 -12.43 -3.75
C SER A 32 -25.53 -13.69 -4.62
N GLY A 33 -24.33 -14.25 -4.78
CA GLY A 33 -24.15 -15.55 -5.46
C GLY A 33 -24.98 -16.69 -4.88
N GLN A 34 -25.40 -16.56 -3.60
CA GLN A 34 -26.28 -17.51 -2.90
C GLN A 34 -27.77 -17.13 -3.00
N GLY A 35 -28.13 -16.10 -3.75
CA GLY A 35 -29.50 -15.63 -3.92
C GLY A 35 -30.04 -14.73 -2.80
N LYS A 36 -29.22 -14.33 -1.82
CA LYS A 36 -29.66 -13.38 -0.78
C LYS A 36 -29.93 -12.01 -1.40
N ARG A 37 -31.11 -11.45 -1.14
CA ARG A 37 -31.54 -10.13 -1.60
C ARG A 37 -30.74 -9.03 -0.86
N ILE A 38 -30.27 -8.04 -1.60
CA ILE A 38 -29.46 -6.93 -1.12
C ILE A 38 -30.01 -5.64 -1.71
N VAL A 39 -30.35 -4.68 -0.86
CA VAL A 39 -30.88 -3.38 -1.26
C VAL A 39 -29.77 -2.35 -1.13
N LEU A 40 -29.56 -1.55 -2.18
CA LEU A 40 -28.62 -0.44 -2.17
C LEU A 40 -29.23 0.75 -1.43
N HIS A 41 -28.41 1.37 -0.57
CA HIS A 41 -28.78 2.57 0.16
C HIS A 41 -27.95 3.78 -0.33
N THR A 42 -27.23 4.41 0.57
CA THR A 42 -26.49 5.63 0.29
C THR A 42 -25.24 5.36 -0.52
N PRO A 43 -25.01 6.07 -1.63
CA PRO A 43 -23.72 6.07 -2.30
C PRO A 43 -22.67 6.73 -1.40
N ILE A 44 -21.49 6.11 -1.24
CA ILE A 44 -20.42 6.62 -0.37
C ILE A 44 -19.14 6.97 -1.16
N ALA A 45 -18.98 6.40 -2.34
CA ALA A 45 -17.87 6.74 -3.23
C ALA A 45 -18.22 6.46 -4.69
N GLU A 46 -17.67 7.24 -5.60
CA GLU A 46 -17.71 7.00 -7.03
C GLU A 46 -16.31 7.22 -7.62
N GLY A 47 -15.87 6.33 -8.48
CA GLY A 47 -14.56 6.36 -9.13
C GLY A 47 -14.60 5.88 -10.57
N GLY A 48 -13.44 5.83 -11.24
CA GLY A 48 -13.33 5.43 -12.65
C GLY A 48 -13.79 4.00 -12.97
N GLU A 49 -13.75 3.10 -12.00
CA GLU A 49 -14.14 1.70 -12.20
C GLU A 49 -15.58 1.39 -11.75
N GLY A 50 -16.15 2.18 -10.83
CA GLY A 50 -17.47 1.89 -10.28
C GLY A 50 -17.85 2.77 -9.10
N SER A 51 -18.94 2.42 -8.46
CA SER A 51 -19.52 3.13 -7.33
C SER A 51 -19.64 2.21 -6.11
N VAL A 52 -19.55 2.77 -4.91
CA VAL A 52 -19.70 2.05 -3.65
C VAL A 52 -20.92 2.53 -2.91
N PHE A 53 -21.77 1.60 -2.49
CA PHE A 53 -23.02 1.87 -1.77
C PHE A 53 -23.01 1.18 -0.41
N THR A 54 -23.61 1.81 0.58
CA THR A 54 -24.05 1.11 1.79
C THR A 54 -25.16 0.13 1.43
N VAL A 55 -25.23 -0.98 2.14
CA VAL A 55 -26.28 -1.99 1.94
C VAL A 55 -26.96 -2.31 3.26
N HIS A 56 -28.25 -2.65 3.20
CA HIS A 56 -28.97 -3.14 4.36
C HIS A 56 -28.94 -4.67 4.35
N LEU A 57 -28.28 -5.22 5.36
CA LEU A 57 -28.24 -6.64 5.64
C LEU A 57 -28.73 -6.87 7.07
N PRO A 58 -29.78 -7.67 7.31
CA PRO A 58 -30.36 -7.85 8.65
C PRO A 58 -29.38 -8.36 9.71
N SER A 59 -28.28 -8.98 9.29
CA SER A 59 -27.29 -9.61 10.16
C SER A 59 -25.89 -8.98 10.15
N GLU A 60 -25.62 -8.05 9.22
CA GLU A 60 -24.25 -7.52 9.01
C GLU A 60 -24.29 -6.06 8.56
N THR A 61 -24.04 -5.14 9.48
CA THR A 61 -24.01 -3.69 9.22
C THR A 61 -22.68 -3.20 8.62
N THR A 62 -21.71 -4.08 8.43
CA THR A 62 -20.33 -3.75 8.13
C THR A 62 -19.92 -4.04 6.69
N LEU A 63 -20.88 -4.32 5.80
CA LEU A 63 -20.59 -4.54 4.38
C LEU A 63 -21.06 -3.37 3.51
N VAL A 64 -20.38 -3.19 2.38
CA VAL A 64 -20.75 -2.26 1.31
C VAL A 64 -20.70 -2.97 -0.04
N ALA A 65 -21.49 -2.48 -0.99
CA ALA A 65 -21.49 -2.98 -2.37
C ALA A 65 -20.56 -2.13 -3.23
N LYS A 66 -19.48 -2.72 -3.76
CA LYS A 66 -18.67 -2.14 -4.85
C LYS A 66 -19.27 -2.62 -6.16
N LEU A 67 -19.83 -1.70 -6.93
CA LEU A 67 -20.52 -1.98 -8.22
C LEU A 67 -19.69 -1.42 -9.35
N TYR A 68 -19.38 -2.24 -10.34
CA TYR A 68 -18.58 -1.83 -11.48
C TYR A 68 -19.42 -1.09 -12.52
N HIS A 69 -18.82 -0.09 -13.18
CA HIS A 69 -19.40 0.50 -14.37
C HIS A 69 -19.57 -0.55 -15.48
N PRO A 70 -20.56 -0.43 -16.36
CA PRO A 70 -20.82 -1.42 -17.40
C PRO A 70 -19.57 -1.84 -18.18
N ALA A 71 -18.72 -0.87 -18.56
CA ALA A 71 -17.47 -1.12 -19.28
C ALA A 71 -16.42 -1.96 -18.49
N GLN A 72 -16.60 -2.07 -17.19
CA GLN A 72 -15.69 -2.81 -16.30
C GLN A 72 -16.22 -4.22 -15.94
N ARG A 73 -17.43 -4.58 -16.34
CA ARG A 73 -18.08 -5.88 -16.06
C ARG A 73 -17.63 -6.95 -17.05
N MET A 74 -16.34 -7.26 -17.01
CA MET A 74 -15.73 -8.23 -17.92
C MET A 74 -15.67 -9.63 -17.29
N ARG A 75 -15.72 -10.67 -18.13
CA ARG A 75 -15.72 -12.06 -17.69
C ARG A 75 -14.48 -12.45 -16.89
N TRP A 76 -13.31 -11.95 -17.28
CA TRP A 76 -12.09 -12.18 -16.51
C TRP A 76 -12.17 -11.62 -15.09
N ARG A 77 -12.80 -10.42 -14.91
CA ARG A 77 -12.98 -9.78 -13.60
C ARG A 77 -13.94 -10.61 -12.73
N GLU A 78 -15.04 -11.07 -13.31
CA GLU A 78 -15.97 -11.99 -12.63
C GLU A 78 -15.26 -13.25 -12.16
N GLN A 79 -14.49 -13.89 -13.04
CA GLN A 79 -13.75 -15.12 -12.74
C GLN A 79 -12.71 -14.90 -11.63
N LYS A 80 -11.93 -13.81 -11.73
CA LYS A 80 -10.94 -13.43 -10.71
C LYS A 80 -11.59 -13.20 -9.34
N LEU A 81 -12.68 -12.44 -9.30
CA LEU A 81 -13.40 -12.16 -8.06
C LEU A 81 -14.09 -13.39 -7.48
N ARG A 82 -14.58 -14.29 -8.32
CA ARG A 82 -15.09 -15.59 -7.89
C ARG A 82 -13.99 -16.41 -7.20
N LEU A 83 -12.79 -16.43 -7.76
CA LEU A 83 -11.61 -17.05 -7.13
C LEU A 83 -11.28 -16.38 -5.80
N ILE A 84 -11.25 -15.04 -5.75
CA ILE A 84 -11.02 -14.26 -4.53
C ILE A 84 -12.05 -14.61 -3.44
N CYS A 85 -13.33 -14.61 -3.77
CA CYS A 85 -14.40 -14.96 -2.82
C CYS A 85 -14.33 -16.42 -2.34
N SER A 86 -13.81 -17.35 -3.17
CA SER A 86 -13.64 -18.76 -2.78
C SER A 86 -12.46 -18.99 -1.82
N ARG A 87 -11.56 -18.03 -1.67
CA ARG A 87 -10.36 -18.10 -0.82
C ARG A 87 -10.36 -16.98 0.21
N PRO A 88 -11.22 -17.02 1.23
CA PRO A 88 -11.39 -15.91 2.16
C PRO A 88 -10.12 -15.67 2.99
N ILE A 89 -9.63 -14.45 2.95
CA ILE A 89 -8.62 -13.95 3.89
C ILE A 89 -9.34 -13.23 5.01
N ARG A 90 -9.28 -13.82 6.22
CA ARG A 90 -9.90 -13.28 7.43
C ARG A 90 -8.88 -12.45 8.21
N SER A 91 -8.46 -11.33 7.63
CA SER A 91 -7.54 -10.41 8.28
C SER A 91 -8.12 -8.99 8.23
N PRO A 92 -8.01 -8.21 9.31
CA PRO A 92 -8.46 -6.81 9.31
C PRO A 92 -7.61 -5.92 8.40
N CYS A 93 -6.43 -6.39 7.98
CA CYS A 93 -5.54 -5.60 7.14
C CYS A 93 -5.96 -5.50 5.67
N VAL A 94 -7.09 -6.09 5.27
CA VAL A 94 -7.55 -6.09 3.87
C VAL A 94 -9.06 -6.18 3.78
N ALA A 95 -9.67 -5.33 2.93
CA ALA A 95 -11.10 -5.34 2.63
C ALA A 95 -11.45 -6.48 1.66
N TRP A 96 -11.23 -7.72 2.10
CA TRP A 96 -11.37 -8.91 1.25
C TRP A 96 -12.83 -9.15 0.85
N PRO A 97 -13.14 -9.32 -0.45
CA PRO A 97 -14.50 -9.58 -0.94
C PRO A 97 -15.15 -10.78 -0.25
N ARG A 98 -16.42 -10.61 0.14
CA ARG A 98 -17.22 -11.62 0.85
C ARG A 98 -18.16 -12.39 -0.05
N ALA A 99 -18.73 -11.72 -1.06
CA ALA A 99 -19.66 -12.33 -1.99
C ALA A 99 -19.69 -11.58 -3.32
N MET A 100 -19.99 -12.31 -4.38
CA MET A 100 -20.32 -11.76 -5.69
C MET A 100 -21.71 -11.15 -5.68
N LEU A 101 -21.92 -10.09 -6.47
CA LEU A 101 -23.22 -9.44 -6.67
C LEU A 101 -23.70 -9.59 -8.11
N TYR A 102 -24.99 -9.87 -8.24
CA TYR A 102 -25.69 -10.07 -9.50
C TYR A 102 -26.98 -9.25 -9.53
N ASP A 103 -27.39 -8.86 -10.71
CA ASP A 103 -28.70 -8.27 -10.94
C ASP A 103 -29.80 -9.36 -11.02
N GLU A 104 -31.05 -8.92 -11.28
CA GLU A 104 -32.21 -9.82 -11.42
C GLU A 104 -32.07 -10.82 -12.57
N LEU A 105 -31.34 -10.46 -13.61
CA LEU A 105 -31.05 -11.32 -14.76
C LEU A 105 -29.81 -12.21 -14.54
N ARG A 106 -29.32 -12.32 -13.30
CA ARG A 106 -28.12 -13.08 -12.95
C ARG A 106 -26.83 -12.61 -13.66
N ARG A 107 -26.76 -11.35 -14.09
CA ARG A 107 -25.55 -10.77 -14.67
C ARG A 107 -24.65 -10.22 -13.55
N PHE A 108 -23.37 -10.46 -13.67
CA PHE A 108 -22.37 -9.95 -12.71
C PHE A 108 -22.33 -8.42 -12.70
N VAL A 109 -22.41 -7.83 -11.52
CA VAL A 109 -22.43 -6.37 -11.35
C VAL A 109 -21.40 -5.85 -10.34
N GLY A 110 -20.95 -6.68 -9.40
CA GLY A 110 -20.04 -6.22 -8.36
C GLY A 110 -19.76 -7.24 -7.28
N VAL A 111 -19.30 -6.74 -6.14
CA VAL A 111 -18.98 -7.55 -4.95
C VAL A 111 -19.40 -6.85 -3.67
N LEU A 112 -19.68 -7.66 -2.64
CA LEU A 112 -19.75 -7.19 -1.25
C LEU A 112 -18.33 -7.21 -0.65
N ILE A 113 -17.95 -6.09 -0.06
CA ILE A 113 -16.68 -5.94 0.65
C ILE A 113 -16.92 -5.42 2.07
N PRO A 114 -16.02 -5.68 3.02
CA PRO A 114 -16.09 -5.03 4.32
C PRO A 114 -16.05 -3.51 4.18
N ARG A 115 -16.89 -2.82 4.94
CA ARG A 115 -16.77 -1.37 5.11
C ARG A 115 -15.51 -1.09 5.93
N VAL A 116 -14.72 -0.16 5.47
CA VAL A 116 -13.51 0.28 6.15
C VAL A 116 -13.71 1.74 6.55
N ASP A 117 -13.71 1.98 7.84
CA ASP A 117 -13.80 3.34 8.39
C ASP A 117 -12.38 3.84 8.72
N GLY A 118 -12.08 5.07 8.35
CA GLY A 118 -10.77 5.67 8.53
C GLY A 118 -10.43 6.69 7.44
N VAL A 119 -9.17 7.06 7.34
CA VAL A 119 -8.67 8.08 6.43
C VAL A 119 -7.65 7.46 5.46
N PRO A 120 -7.72 7.76 4.15
CA PRO A 120 -6.69 7.32 3.23
C PRO A 120 -5.30 7.80 3.67
N LEU A 121 -4.32 6.90 3.66
CA LEU A 121 -2.95 7.20 4.06
C LEU A 121 -2.39 8.44 3.34
N GLY A 122 -2.70 8.58 2.05
CA GLY A 122 -2.28 9.73 1.25
C GLY A 122 -2.86 11.07 1.68
N ALA A 123 -3.98 11.07 2.40
CA ALA A 123 -4.63 12.31 2.83
C ALA A 123 -3.87 13.04 3.95
N PHE A 124 -3.04 12.34 4.71
CA PHE A 124 -2.33 12.94 5.85
C PHE A 124 -0.81 12.74 5.84
N THR A 125 -0.28 11.84 4.99
CA THR A 125 1.18 11.63 4.91
C THR A 125 1.89 12.55 3.92
N SER A 126 1.16 13.36 3.15
CA SER A 126 1.77 14.28 2.16
C SER A 126 2.49 15.45 2.82
N HIS A 127 2.02 15.92 3.98
CA HIS A 127 2.58 17.06 4.71
C HIS A 127 2.37 16.92 6.22
N ALA A 128 3.35 17.42 6.97
CA ALA A 128 3.32 17.39 8.43
C ALA A 128 2.08 18.06 9.05
N GLU A 129 1.59 19.13 8.44
CA GLU A 129 0.39 19.86 8.90
C GLU A 129 -0.88 19.03 8.74
N LEU A 130 -1.00 18.26 7.64
CA LEU A 130 -2.15 17.38 7.42
C LEU A 130 -2.15 16.24 8.45
N LEU A 131 -0.98 15.67 8.74
CA LEU A 131 -0.85 14.67 9.79
C LEU A 131 -1.29 15.22 11.14
N LYS A 132 -0.80 16.42 11.52
CA LYS A 132 -1.16 17.09 12.79
C LYS A 132 -2.65 17.41 12.87
N LYS A 133 -3.26 17.80 11.76
CA LYS A 133 -4.70 18.08 11.70
C LYS A 133 -5.52 16.82 11.89
N GLN A 134 -5.13 15.71 11.27
CA GLN A 134 -5.86 14.44 11.32
C GLN A 134 -5.62 13.66 12.60
N PHE A 135 -4.36 13.62 13.06
CA PHE A 135 -3.91 12.88 14.23
C PHE A 135 -3.06 13.76 15.15
N PRO A 136 -3.66 14.72 15.88
CA PRO A 136 -2.93 15.75 16.63
C PRO A 136 -2.03 15.18 17.75
N LEU A 137 -2.33 13.99 18.25
CA LEU A 137 -1.59 13.31 19.32
C LEU A 137 -0.50 12.36 18.81
N TRP A 138 -0.45 12.13 17.49
CA TRP A 138 0.55 11.23 16.94
C TRP A 138 1.95 11.80 17.06
N THR A 139 2.87 10.92 17.38
CA THR A 139 4.30 11.17 17.52
C THR A 139 5.05 10.41 16.41
N ARG A 140 6.36 10.56 16.41
CA ARG A 140 7.23 9.73 15.55
C ARG A 140 7.07 8.23 15.85
N TYR A 141 6.81 7.84 17.09
CA TYR A 141 6.55 6.47 17.46
C TYR A 141 5.37 5.89 16.68
N ASP A 142 4.29 6.64 16.57
CA ASP A 142 3.07 6.23 15.87
C ASP A 142 3.32 6.10 14.36
N LEU A 143 4.14 6.97 13.76
CA LEU A 143 4.55 6.80 12.36
C LEU A 143 5.38 5.54 12.12
N ILE A 144 6.28 5.19 13.04
CA ILE A 144 7.07 3.96 12.94
C ILE A 144 6.17 2.75 13.13
N LYS A 145 5.19 2.82 14.03
CA LYS A 145 4.20 1.79 14.26
C LYS A 145 3.29 1.61 13.03
N LEU A 146 2.86 2.69 12.41
CA LEU A 146 2.15 2.65 11.13
C LEU A 146 2.98 1.96 10.04
N CYS A 147 4.27 2.30 9.92
CA CYS A 147 5.18 1.62 8.99
C CYS A 147 5.32 0.12 9.29
N LEU A 148 5.34 -0.28 10.55
CA LEU A 148 5.31 -1.69 10.95
C LEU A 148 4.04 -2.37 10.46
N HIS A 149 2.86 -1.80 10.72
CA HIS A 149 1.58 -2.36 10.29
C HIS A 149 1.47 -2.45 8.76
N LEU A 150 2.00 -1.46 8.01
CA LEU A 150 2.10 -1.54 6.55
C LEU A 150 2.95 -2.72 6.10
N ALA A 151 4.12 -2.92 6.69
CA ALA A 151 5.01 -4.02 6.32
C ALA A 151 4.46 -5.41 6.70
N GLU A 152 3.82 -5.53 7.86
CA GLU A 152 3.16 -6.76 8.31
C GLU A 152 1.95 -7.12 7.45
N SER A 153 1.15 -6.14 7.05
CA SER A 153 -0.01 -6.35 6.20
C SER A 153 0.37 -6.86 4.80
N VAL A 154 1.39 -6.26 4.17
CA VAL A 154 1.92 -6.74 2.89
C VAL A 154 2.50 -8.15 3.04
N HIS A 155 3.26 -8.41 4.10
CA HIS A 155 3.78 -9.75 4.38
C HIS A 155 2.66 -10.78 4.54
N THR A 156 1.59 -10.42 5.24
CA THR A 156 0.42 -11.29 5.43
C THR A 156 -0.22 -11.64 4.08
N LEU A 157 -0.44 -10.67 3.20
CA LEU A 157 -0.99 -10.90 1.86
C LEU A 157 -0.08 -11.79 1.01
N HIS A 158 1.23 -11.57 1.04
CA HIS A 158 2.21 -12.43 0.35
C HIS A 158 2.14 -13.89 0.82
N ARG A 159 1.95 -14.12 2.12
CA ARG A 159 1.77 -15.49 2.65
C ARG A 159 0.50 -16.17 2.15
N HIS A 160 -0.51 -15.42 1.76
CA HIS A 160 -1.72 -15.92 1.10
C HIS A 160 -1.60 -16.01 -0.42
N GLY A 161 -0.42 -15.79 -0.99
CA GLY A 161 -0.18 -15.83 -2.44
C GLY A 161 -0.76 -14.65 -3.20
N VAL A 162 -1.04 -13.53 -2.51
CA VAL A 162 -1.56 -12.30 -3.09
C VAL A 162 -0.43 -11.30 -3.27
N ILE A 163 -0.29 -10.74 -4.47
CA ILE A 163 0.62 -9.63 -4.76
C ILE A 163 -0.24 -8.37 -4.93
N LEU A 164 0.05 -7.32 -4.17
CA LEU A 164 -0.75 -6.09 -4.22
C LEU A 164 -0.64 -5.43 -5.60
N GLY A 165 0.57 -5.31 -6.12
CA GLY A 165 0.85 -4.82 -7.45
C GLY A 165 0.69 -3.31 -7.60
N ASP A 166 -0.43 -2.70 -7.21
CA ASP A 166 -0.65 -1.26 -7.17
C ASP A 166 -0.61 -0.74 -5.72
N LEU A 167 0.52 -0.94 -5.09
CA LEU A 167 0.78 -0.52 -3.73
C LEU A 167 1.08 0.98 -3.70
N HIS A 168 0.11 1.78 -3.24
CA HIS A 168 0.25 3.23 -3.08
C HIS A 168 -0.65 3.76 -1.94
N PRO A 169 -0.39 4.98 -1.41
CA PRO A 169 -1.07 5.48 -0.21
C PRO A 169 -2.59 5.74 -0.38
N GLY A 170 -3.10 5.82 -1.61
CA GLY A 170 -4.54 5.92 -1.88
C GLY A 170 -5.31 4.62 -1.66
N ASN A 171 -4.62 3.46 -1.70
CA ASN A 171 -5.21 2.13 -1.52
C ASN A 171 -5.08 1.62 -0.07
N VAL A 172 -4.70 2.47 0.87
CA VAL A 172 -4.60 2.15 2.29
C VAL A 172 -5.48 3.08 3.10
N ILE A 173 -6.38 2.50 3.87
CA ILE A 173 -7.16 3.24 4.88
C ILE A 173 -6.53 3.01 6.26
N VAL A 174 -6.37 4.09 7.00
CA VAL A 174 -5.81 4.09 8.36
C VAL A 174 -6.90 4.52 9.32
N SER A 175 -7.11 3.72 10.36
CA SER A 175 -8.06 4.04 11.43
C SER A 175 -7.36 4.77 12.60
N ASP A 176 -8.15 5.29 13.52
CA ASP A 176 -7.66 6.08 14.67
C ASP A 176 -6.68 5.31 15.57
N ASN A 177 -6.78 3.98 15.60
CA ASN A 177 -5.86 3.10 16.35
C ASN A 177 -4.62 2.67 15.55
N ASP A 178 -4.25 3.39 14.48
CA ASP A 178 -3.15 3.13 13.56
C ASP A 178 -3.20 1.79 12.80
N SER A 179 -4.30 1.07 12.84
CA SER A 179 -4.47 -0.11 12.03
C SER A 179 -4.61 0.26 10.55
N VAL A 180 -4.08 -0.59 9.69
CA VAL A 180 -4.10 -0.40 8.23
C VAL A 180 -5.01 -1.42 7.57
N CYS A 181 -5.76 -0.96 6.57
CA CYS A 181 -6.57 -1.84 5.74
C CYS A 181 -6.35 -1.52 4.26
N TRP A 182 -5.89 -2.50 3.50
CA TRP A 182 -5.78 -2.41 2.04
C TRP A 182 -7.16 -2.55 1.42
N VAL A 183 -7.47 -1.60 0.55
CA VAL A 183 -8.70 -1.59 -0.28
C VAL A 183 -8.34 -1.91 -1.73
N ASP A 184 -9.35 -1.94 -2.61
CA ASP A 184 -9.17 -2.21 -4.04
C ASP A 184 -8.57 -3.61 -4.36
N VAL A 185 -9.03 -4.63 -3.64
CA VAL A 185 -8.55 -6.02 -3.72
C VAL A 185 -8.69 -6.62 -5.12
N ASP A 186 -9.67 -6.18 -5.89
CA ASP A 186 -9.92 -6.66 -7.26
C ASP A 186 -8.82 -6.29 -8.25
N SER A 187 -8.02 -5.26 -7.95
CA SER A 187 -6.82 -4.93 -8.71
C SER A 187 -5.63 -5.85 -8.40
N MET A 188 -5.55 -6.42 -7.19
CA MET A 188 -4.44 -7.25 -6.73
C MET A 188 -4.27 -8.49 -7.60
N GLN A 189 -3.03 -8.96 -7.73
CA GLN A 189 -2.72 -10.21 -8.43
C GLN A 189 -2.99 -11.41 -7.53
N ILE A 190 -3.70 -12.39 -8.06
CA ILE A 190 -3.90 -13.70 -7.44
C ILE A 190 -3.70 -14.80 -8.48
N GLU A 191 -2.89 -15.81 -8.15
CA GLU A 191 -2.50 -16.87 -9.08
C GLU A 191 -1.97 -16.30 -10.42
N ASP A 192 -2.61 -16.70 -11.53
CA ASP A 192 -2.30 -16.29 -12.89
C ASP A 192 -3.11 -15.07 -13.39
N TYR A 193 -3.99 -14.50 -12.54
CA TYR A 193 -4.67 -13.24 -12.81
C TYR A 193 -3.75 -12.07 -12.45
N PRO A 194 -3.24 -11.31 -13.42
CA PRO A 194 -2.30 -10.22 -13.16
C PRO A 194 -2.98 -9.03 -12.47
N CYS A 195 -2.16 -8.17 -11.86
CA CYS A 195 -2.54 -6.80 -11.55
C CYS A 195 -2.38 -5.96 -12.82
N THR A 196 -3.50 -5.45 -13.35
CA THR A 196 -3.54 -4.73 -14.64
C THR A 196 -3.30 -3.23 -14.53
N VAL A 197 -3.13 -2.72 -13.31
CA VAL A 197 -2.94 -1.30 -12.98
C VAL A 197 -1.61 -1.07 -12.27
N GLY A 198 -1.23 0.18 -12.09
CA GLY A 198 -0.04 0.54 -11.33
C GLY A 198 0.25 2.02 -11.35
N THR A 199 0.57 2.56 -10.18
CA THR A 199 0.89 3.96 -9.95
C THR A 199 2.38 4.19 -10.20
N GLU A 200 2.73 5.03 -11.16
CA GLU A 200 4.09 5.23 -11.69
C GLU A 200 5.14 5.49 -10.59
N ARG A 201 4.82 6.31 -9.61
CA ARG A 201 5.72 6.67 -8.49
C ARG A 201 6.14 5.50 -7.61
N PHE A 202 5.34 4.42 -7.60
CA PHE A 202 5.54 3.23 -6.76
C PHE A 202 5.98 2.03 -7.57
N ARG A 203 6.09 2.18 -8.89
CA ARG A 203 6.45 1.10 -9.80
C ARG A 203 7.94 0.81 -9.77
N ALA A 204 8.29 -0.46 -9.60
CA ALA A 204 9.68 -0.89 -9.67
C ALA A 204 10.27 -0.62 -11.07
N PRO A 205 11.54 -0.14 -11.16
CA PRO A 205 12.16 0.29 -12.42
C PRO A 205 12.18 -0.77 -13.51
N GLU A 206 12.23 -2.04 -13.13
CA GLU A 206 12.20 -3.19 -14.05
C GLU A 206 10.83 -3.45 -14.68
N LEU A 207 9.78 -2.80 -14.18
CA LEU A 207 8.42 -2.96 -14.71
C LEU A 207 8.14 -1.92 -15.79
N HIS A 208 8.06 -2.35 -17.04
CA HIS A 208 7.77 -1.51 -18.19
C HIS A 208 6.57 -2.03 -18.98
N GLY A 209 5.80 -1.12 -19.59
CA GLY A 209 4.79 -1.44 -20.59
C GLY A 209 3.47 -2.00 -20.05
N ASN A 210 2.97 -3.05 -20.67
CA ASN A 210 1.63 -3.60 -20.42
C ASN A 210 1.56 -4.39 -19.12
N TYR A 211 0.90 -3.84 -18.09
CA TYR A 211 0.73 -4.48 -16.79
C TYR A 211 -0.04 -5.80 -16.80
N GLY A 212 -0.92 -5.99 -17.78
CA GLY A 212 -1.65 -7.25 -17.94
C GLY A 212 -0.83 -8.35 -18.62
N GLY A 213 0.36 -8.03 -19.14
CA GLY A 213 1.18 -8.95 -19.92
C GLY A 213 2.17 -9.78 -19.11
N PHE A 214 2.29 -9.57 -17.79
CA PHE A 214 3.22 -10.31 -16.93
C PHE A 214 2.70 -10.44 -15.51
N LEU A 215 3.21 -11.43 -14.78
CA LEU A 215 2.96 -11.58 -13.35
C LEU A 215 4.04 -10.87 -12.54
N ARG A 216 3.60 -10.09 -11.56
CA ARG A 216 4.48 -9.44 -10.59
C ARG A 216 4.94 -10.45 -9.54
N THR A 217 5.98 -10.07 -8.82
CA THR A 217 6.55 -10.86 -7.72
C THR A 217 6.50 -10.07 -6.42
N CYS A 218 6.71 -10.73 -5.29
CA CYS A 218 6.84 -10.08 -3.98
C CYS A 218 7.97 -9.03 -3.97
N SER A 219 8.96 -9.16 -4.85
CA SER A 219 10.07 -8.20 -4.98
C SER A 219 9.60 -6.85 -5.52
N HIS A 220 8.61 -6.83 -6.42
CA HIS A 220 8.02 -5.58 -6.94
C HIS A 220 7.23 -4.85 -5.83
N ASP A 221 6.45 -5.59 -5.04
CA ASP A 221 5.78 -5.02 -3.87
C ASP A 221 6.78 -4.56 -2.80
N ALA A 222 7.91 -5.26 -2.61
CA ALA A 222 8.95 -4.85 -1.68
C ALA A 222 9.58 -3.50 -2.06
N TYR A 223 9.76 -3.24 -3.37
CA TYR A 223 10.17 -1.92 -3.87
C TYR A 223 9.11 -0.86 -3.55
N ALA A 224 7.86 -1.10 -3.97
CA ALA A 224 6.76 -0.16 -3.76
C ALA A 224 6.53 0.15 -2.26
N LEU A 225 6.62 -0.88 -1.41
CA LEU A 225 6.56 -0.72 0.05
C LEU A 225 7.72 0.15 0.54
N SER A 226 8.94 -0.03 0.04
CA SER A 226 10.08 0.78 0.47
C SER A 226 9.93 2.26 0.10
N VAL A 227 9.35 2.56 -1.07
CA VAL A 227 8.93 3.92 -1.44
C VAL A 227 7.89 4.45 -0.46
N LEU A 228 6.85 3.66 -0.17
CA LEU A 228 5.77 4.05 0.74
C LEU A 228 6.27 4.30 2.17
N LEU A 229 7.10 3.41 2.71
CA LEU A 229 7.70 3.56 4.04
C LEU A 229 8.59 4.80 4.11
N PHE A 230 9.41 5.04 3.08
CA PHE A 230 10.22 6.25 3.00
C PHE A 230 9.33 7.51 3.04
N MET A 231 8.30 7.57 2.18
CA MET A 231 7.39 8.70 2.13
C MET A 231 6.63 8.90 3.45
N THR A 232 6.18 7.84 4.10
CA THR A 232 5.49 7.92 5.39
C THR A 232 6.43 8.46 6.48
N LEU A 233 7.65 7.95 6.55
CA LEU A 233 8.63 8.37 7.56
C LEU A 233 9.13 9.80 7.34
N THR A 234 9.13 10.30 6.12
CA THR A 234 9.61 11.63 5.74
C THR A 234 8.48 12.63 5.48
N LEU A 235 7.23 12.24 5.77
CA LEU A 235 6.04 13.09 5.61
C LEU A 235 5.85 13.62 4.18
N GLY A 236 5.83 12.69 3.23
CA GLY A 236 5.48 12.93 1.84
C GLY A 236 6.63 13.16 0.88
N LEU A 237 7.89 13.20 1.37
CA LEU A 237 9.02 13.32 0.47
C LEU A 237 9.20 12.05 -0.37
N SER A 238 9.37 12.21 -1.67
CA SER A 238 9.73 11.09 -2.54
C SER A 238 11.20 10.73 -2.39
N PRO A 239 11.59 9.43 -2.40
CA PRO A 239 12.98 9.05 -2.42
C PRO A 239 13.71 9.49 -3.70
N PHE A 240 12.97 9.98 -4.72
CA PHE A 240 13.48 10.42 -6.02
C PHE A 240 13.45 11.93 -6.22
N SER A 241 13.01 12.70 -5.22
CA SER A 241 13.00 14.17 -5.28
C SER A 241 14.24 14.77 -4.60
N ARG A 242 14.80 15.82 -5.20
CA ARG A 242 15.76 16.72 -4.54
C ARG A 242 15.04 18.03 -4.24
N GLN A 243 15.42 18.67 -3.12
CA GLN A 243 14.95 20.01 -2.81
C GLN A 243 15.73 21.02 -3.68
N GLY A 244 15.00 21.88 -4.36
CA GLY A 244 15.58 22.96 -5.15
C GLY A 244 16.07 22.62 -6.55
N GLU A 245 15.93 21.38 -7.00
CA GLU A 245 16.20 21.00 -8.39
C GLU A 245 14.89 20.65 -9.12
N GLU A 246 14.69 21.25 -10.29
CA GLU A 246 13.63 20.89 -11.25
C GLU A 246 13.96 19.61 -12.03
N GLY A 247 14.67 18.67 -11.42
CA GLY A 247 14.93 17.38 -12.02
C GLY A 247 13.63 16.59 -12.20
N ASP A 248 13.52 15.85 -13.31
CA ASP A 248 12.36 14.99 -13.55
C ASP A 248 12.36 13.82 -12.56
N MET A 249 11.61 14.03 -11.45
CA MET A 249 11.41 13.02 -10.41
C MET A 249 10.85 11.70 -10.99
N ARG A 250 10.05 11.78 -12.08
CA ARG A 250 9.50 10.60 -12.76
C ARG A 250 10.58 9.83 -13.48
N GLU A 251 11.49 10.55 -14.14
CA GLU A 251 12.61 9.94 -14.84
C GLU A 251 13.58 9.27 -13.84
N SER A 252 13.89 9.93 -12.72
CA SER A 252 14.69 9.35 -11.64
C SER A 252 14.04 8.10 -11.04
N ALA A 253 12.73 8.14 -10.80
CA ALA A 253 11.97 6.97 -10.33
C ALA A 253 11.98 5.83 -11.37
N ARG A 254 11.79 6.16 -12.65
CA ARG A 254 11.80 5.20 -13.76
C ARG A 254 13.16 4.51 -13.92
N LYS A 255 14.25 5.24 -13.69
CA LYS A 255 15.61 4.69 -13.70
C LYS A 255 15.99 3.98 -12.40
N GLY A 256 15.23 4.18 -11.32
CA GLY A 256 15.60 3.73 -9.97
C GLY A 256 16.83 4.47 -9.45
N GLU A 257 17.02 5.74 -9.79
CA GLU A 257 18.16 6.61 -9.44
C GLU A 257 17.78 7.62 -8.36
N PRO A 258 17.65 7.19 -7.08
CA PRO A 258 17.44 8.14 -6.02
C PRO A 258 18.66 9.07 -5.88
N PRO A 259 18.43 10.37 -5.66
CA PRO A 259 19.51 11.34 -5.52
C PRO A 259 20.30 11.21 -4.21
N TYR A 260 19.91 10.28 -3.34
CA TYR A 260 20.43 10.15 -1.98
C TYR A 260 21.40 8.98 -1.81
N ALA A 261 22.46 9.20 -1.03
CA ALA A 261 23.35 8.14 -0.57
C ALA A 261 22.77 7.49 0.70
N PHE A 262 21.79 6.62 0.55
CA PHE A 262 21.07 6.01 1.68
C PHE A 262 21.96 5.29 2.69
N ALA A 263 23.04 4.65 2.22
CA ALA A 263 23.94 3.84 3.03
C ALA A 263 25.14 4.61 3.58
N SER A 264 25.39 5.83 3.12
CA SER A 264 26.58 6.58 3.53
C SER A 264 26.37 7.32 4.84
N TYR A 265 27.24 7.08 5.81
CA TYR A 265 27.27 7.83 7.08
C TYR A 265 27.78 9.28 6.88
N LYS A 266 28.63 9.48 5.88
CA LYS A 266 29.13 10.80 5.43
C LYS A 266 28.95 10.89 3.93
N PRO A 267 27.76 11.22 3.43
CA PRO A 267 27.58 11.40 2.00
C PRO A 267 28.43 12.57 1.51
N PRO A 268 28.89 12.53 0.26
CA PRO A 268 29.52 13.67 -0.37
C PRO A 268 28.66 14.93 -0.25
N ALA A 269 29.28 16.10 -0.23
CA ALA A 269 28.54 17.36 -0.16
C ALA A 269 27.48 17.43 -1.27
N GLY A 270 26.25 17.76 -0.91
CA GLY A 270 25.13 17.84 -1.84
C GLY A 270 24.33 16.55 -2.05
N ILE A 271 24.73 15.40 -1.46
CA ILE A 271 24.01 14.13 -1.59
C ILE A 271 23.48 13.69 -0.22
N TYR A 272 22.75 14.55 0.46
CA TYR A 272 22.11 14.22 1.74
C TYR A 272 20.69 13.69 1.53
N PRO A 273 20.22 12.73 2.38
CA PRO A 273 18.81 12.42 2.45
C PRO A 273 18.01 13.69 2.77
N PRO A 274 16.72 13.67 2.43
CA PRO A 274 15.93 14.86 2.17
C PRO A 274 16.12 15.98 3.20
N ASP A 275 16.21 17.19 2.65
CA ASP A 275 16.31 18.40 3.41
C ASP A 275 15.15 18.54 4.41
N THR A 276 15.41 19.27 5.47
CA THR A 276 14.51 19.48 6.62
C THR A 276 13.01 19.52 6.31
N PRO A 277 12.15 18.83 7.06
CA PRO A 277 12.42 18.07 8.30
C PRO A 277 12.82 16.62 8.10
N GLY A 278 12.71 16.07 6.88
CA GLY A 278 12.97 14.68 6.56
C GLY A 278 14.38 14.21 6.89
N ARG A 279 15.38 15.08 6.77
CA ARG A 279 16.79 14.79 7.12
C ARG A 279 16.93 14.30 8.56
N TYR A 280 16.25 14.96 9.50
CA TYR A 280 16.30 14.59 10.91
C TYR A 280 15.62 13.23 11.14
N VAL A 281 14.46 13.02 10.52
CA VAL A 281 13.77 11.73 10.65
C VAL A 281 14.64 10.60 10.14
N TRP A 282 15.22 10.75 8.93
CA TRP A 282 16.06 9.74 8.31
C TRP A 282 17.30 9.40 9.13
N SER A 283 17.99 10.41 9.67
CA SER A 283 19.22 10.20 10.46
C SER A 283 18.99 9.46 11.76
N TYR A 284 17.79 9.52 12.32
CA TYR A 284 17.40 8.82 13.56
C TYR A 284 16.93 7.38 13.34
N LEU A 285 16.71 6.97 12.10
CA LEU A 285 16.40 5.56 11.81
C LEU A 285 17.63 4.68 12.04
N PRO A 286 17.45 3.44 12.54
CA PRO A 286 18.54 2.49 12.65
C PRO A 286 19.27 2.33 11.31
N ARG A 287 20.59 2.25 11.37
CA ARG A 287 21.43 2.10 10.16
C ARG A 287 20.92 0.95 9.28
N LYS A 288 20.66 -0.21 9.88
CA LYS A 288 20.20 -1.40 9.16
C LYS A 288 18.91 -1.13 8.37
N LEU A 289 17.94 -0.42 8.95
CA LEU A 289 16.68 -0.09 8.27
C LEU A 289 16.92 0.86 7.09
N ARG A 290 17.81 1.85 7.26
CA ARG A 290 18.19 2.76 6.18
C ARG A 290 18.89 2.03 5.03
N ASP A 291 19.81 1.13 5.36
CA ASP A 291 20.56 0.34 4.38
C ASP A 291 19.60 -0.58 3.60
N ASP A 292 18.64 -1.21 4.28
CA ASP A 292 17.66 -2.12 3.67
C ASP A 292 16.67 -1.37 2.75
N LEU A 293 16.16 -0.21 3.18
CA LEU A 293 15.30 0.62 2.34
C LEU A 293 16.08 1.16 1.13
N GLY A 294 17.29 1.66 1.35
CA GLY A 294 18.17 2.13 0.28
C GLY A 294 18.54 1.02 -0.71
N HIS A 295 18.81 -0.19 -0.22
CA HIS A 295 19.04 -1.35 -1.08
C HIS A 295 17.84 -1.66 -1.98
N ASN A 296 16.63 -1.71 -1.42
CA ASN A 296 15.41 -1.98 -2.18
C ASN A 296 15.16 -0.95 -3.29
N LEU A 297 15.52 0.31 -3.06
CA LEU A 297 15.33 1.40 -4.00
C LEU A 297 16.39 1.44 -5.11
N THR A 298 17.61 0.88 -4.87
CA THR A 298 18.77 1.05 -5.76
C THR A 298 19.33 -0.25 -6.33
N CYS A 299 18.84 -1.42 -5.90
CA CYS A 299 19.47 -2.70 -6.23
C CYS A 299 19.55 -3.01 -7.73
N VAL A 300 18.56 -2.55 -8.51
CA VAL A 300 18.54 -2.77 -9.98
C VAL A 300 19.72 -2.07 -10.67
N GLN A 301 20.06 -0.85 -10.27
CA GLN A 301 21.16 -0.09 -10.86
C GLN A 301 22.52 -0.63 -10.50
N ARG A 302 22.69 -1.02 -9.24
CA ARG A 302 23.96 -1.49 -8.74
C ARG A 302 24.36 -2.85 -9.30
N ARG A 303 23.53 -3.46 -10.17
CA ARG A 303 23.67 -4.86 -10.60
C ARG A 303 23.93 -5.77 -9.40
N ASP A 304 23.36 -5.40 -8.25
CA ASP A 304 23.49 -6.15 -7.01
C ASP A 304 22.68 -7.44 -7.15
N LEU A 305 23.34 -8.56 -7.09
CA LEU A 305 22.72 -9.88 -7.17
C LEU A 305 21.89 -10.23 -5.92
N ARG A 306 22.00 -9.42 -4.86
CA ARG A 306 21.19 -9.62 -3.65
C ARG A 306 19.74 -9.27 -3.94
N PRO A 307 18.80 -10.14 -3.56
CA PRO A 307 17.38 -9.85 -3.71
C PRO A 307 16.96 -8.67 -2.81
N ARG A 308 15.86 -8.01 -3.18
CA ARG A 308 15.25 -7.00 -2.30
C ARG A 308 14.87 -7.60 -0.95
N VAL A 309 14.96 -6.77 0.06
CA VAL A 309 14.57 -7.12 1.43
C VAL A 309 13.05 -7.21 1.50
N MET A 310 12.54 -8.38 1.86
CA MET A 310 11.10 -8.68 1.85
C MET A 310 10.36 -7.97 3.00
N PRO A 311 9.05 -7.70 2.84
CA PRO A 311 8.23 -6.98 3.82
C PRO A 311 8.29 -7.57 5.23
N GLY A 312 8.28 -8.88 5.38
CA GLY A 312 8.37 -9.53 6.70
C GLY A 312 9.71 -9.30 7.41
N TYR A 313 10.79 -9.05 6.68
CA TYR A 313 12.07 -8.67 7.29
C TYR A 313 12.07 -7.21 7.70
N LEU A 314 11.56 -6.31 6.83
CA LEU A 314 11.38 -4.89 7.17
C LEU A 314 10.50 -4.73 8.42
N ALA A 315 9.42 -5.50 8.54
CA ALA A 315 8.57 -5.53 9.73
C ALA A 315 9.37 -5.89 10.99
N ARG A 316 10.21 -6.92 10.96
CA ARG A 316 11.07 -7.27 12.10
C ARG A 316 12.05 -6.15 12.48
N CYS A 317 12.65 -5.48 11.51
CA CYS A 317 13.53 -4.33 11.77
C CYS A 317 12.78 -3.17 12.45
N LEU A 318 11.57 -2.85 11.97
CA LEU A 318 10.70 -1.82 12.56
C LEU A 318 10.25 -2.20 13.97
N GLN A 319 9.86 -3.46 14.18
CA GLN A 319 9.48 -3.96 15.50
C GLN A 319 10.64 -3.90 16.51
N GLN A 320 11.85 -4.25 16.07
CA GLN A 320 13.04 -4.11 16.90
C GLN A 320 13.32 -2.65 17.25
N TYR A 321 13.15 -1.75 16.30
CA TYR A 321 13.30 -0.32 16.51
C TYR A 321 12.32 0.20 17.57
N LEU A 322 11.04 -0.14 17.48
CA LEU A 322 10.03 0.22 18.47
C LEU A 322 10.36 -0.32 19.88
N ARG A 323 10.87 -1.55 19.97
CA ARG A 323 11.31 -2.12 21.27
C ARG A 323 12.46 -1.32 21.90
N ILE A 324 13.42 -0.90 21.11
CA ILE A 324 14.53 -0.08 21.58
C ILE A 324 14.02 1.30 21.99
N TRP A 325 13.14 1.91 21.17
CA TRP A 325 12.51 3.20 21.48
C TRP A 325 11.82 3.17 22.84
N ASN A 326 10.99 2.17 23.11
CA ASN A 326 10.29 2.04 24.40
C ASN A 326 11.23 1.89 25.59
N ARG A 327 12.39 1.23 25.42
CA ARG A 327 13.39 1.10 26.50
C ARG A 327 14.14 2.39 26.76
N VAL A 328 14.42 3.18 25.75
CA VAL A 328 15.26 4.38 25.85
C VAL A 328 14.42 5.60 26.17
N VAL A 329 13.26 5.75 25.55
CA VAL A 329 12.40 6.95 25.65
C VAL A 329 11.34 6.80 26.72
N GLY A 330 10.86 5.58 26.99
CA GLY A 330 9.86 5.29 28.04
C GLY A 330 10.34 5.61 29.45
N GLY A 331 11.65 5.82 29.65
CA GLY A 331 12.24 6.21 30.94
C GLY A 331 12.63 7.69 31.06
N ILE A 332 12.67 8.49 29.99
CA ILE A 332 13.37 9.79 30.01
C ILE A 332 12.62 10.95 29.38
N ILE A 333 11.73 10.77 28.38
CA ILE A 333 11.10 11.93 27.69
C ILE A 333 9.64 11.63 27.29
N PRO A 334 8.66 12.34 27.89
CA PRO A 334 7.24 12.18 27.52
C PRO A 334 6.84 12.74 26.15
N CYS A 335 7.63 13.61 25.54
CA CYS A 335 7.20 14.35 24.33
C CYS A 335 8.37 14.74 23.43
N ILE A 336 8.90 13.81 22.63
CA ILE A 336 9.50 14.25 21.36
C ILE A 336 8.38 14.17 20.32
N GLY A 337 7.57 15.22 20.23
CA GLY A 337 6.56 15.37 19.18
C GLY A 337 7.22 15.33 17.81
N ILE A 338 6.46 14.97 16.78
CA ILE A 338 6.89 15.01 15.36
C ILE A 338 7.49 16.36 14.98
N PHE A 339 7.13 17.42 15.73
CA PHE A 339 7.46 18.82 15.49
C PHE A 339 8.39 19.43 16.52
N CYS A 340 9.07 18.66 17.36
CA CYS A 340 10.04 19.24 18.28
C CYS A 340 11.22 19.81 17.48
N THR A 341 11.26 21.14 17.38
CA THR A 341 12.34 21.88 16.71
C THR A 341 13.63 21.91 17.52
N THR A 342 13.57 21.56 18.81
CA THR A 342 14.74 21.42 19.67
C THR A 342 15.25 20.00 19.65
N VAL A 343 15.96 19.67 18.58
CA VAL A 343 16.70 18.41 18.47
C VAL A 343 17.95 18.52 19.32
N PRO A 344 18.27 17.56 20.21
CA PRO A 344 19.58 17.52 20.84
C PRO A 344 20.67 17.51 19.77
N ALA A 345 21.69 18.35 19.92
CA ALA A 345 22.77 18.51 18.94
C ALA A 345 23.49 17.21 18.57
N HIS A 346 23.30 16.14 19.33
CA HIS A 346 23.87 14.81 19.11
C HIS A 346 22.85 13.70 19.41
N PRO A 347 22.77 12.66 18.54
CA PRO A 347 22.01 11.45 18.87
C PRO A 347 22.62 10.80 20.14
N PRO A 348 21.80 10.14 20.95
CA PRO A 348 22.32 9.40 22.12
C PRO A 348 23.40 8.42 21.70
N VAL A 349 24.47 8.32 22.49
CA VAL A 349 25.67 7.51 22.20
C VAL A 349 25.38 6.02 21.89
N CYS A 350 24.23 5.51 22.39
CA CYS A 350 23.78 4.13 22.14
C CYS A 350 23.44 3.80 20.68
N TRP A 351 23.38 4.79 19.77
CA TRP A 351 23.10 4.58 18.35
C TRP A 351 24.35 4.37 17.48
N ARG A 352 25.54 4.38 18.10
CA ARG A 352 26.83 4.27 17.37
C ARG A 352 27.36 2.85 17.23
N ARG A 353 26.62 1.82 17.67
CA ARG A 353 27.04 0.41 17.51
C ARG A 353 26.10 -0.36 16.61
#